data_981abb750a0d33737ec9134ea5b48907
#
_entry.id   981abb750a0d33737ec9134ea5b48907
#
_cell.length_a   1.000
_cell.length_b   1.000
_cell.length_c   1.000
_cell.angle_alpha   90.00
_cell.angle_beta   90.00
_cell.angle_gamma   90.00
#
_symmetry.space_group_name_H-M   'P 1'
#
loop_
_entity.id
_entity.type
_entity.pdbx_description
1 polymer ?
#
loop_
_entity_poly.entity_id
_entity_poly.type
_entity_poly.pdbx_seq_one_letter_code
_entity_poly.pdbx_strand_id
1 'polypeptide(L)'
;MQDTLSINIQTKIKVAFICVHNSCRSQIAEALGRHYASDVFESYSAGTETKPQINQDAVRMMKEIYGLDMEETQHSKLLTDIPEVDIVITMGCNVECPWLPSRHREDWGLDDPTGKGDEEFIRTVKIIEQKVIELKNRIISNEIISSELCEKAK
;
A
#
# COMPACT_ATOMS: atom_id res chain seq x y z
N MET A 1 -8.08 -29.33 -14.14
CA MET A 1 -7.48 -29.54 -13.19
C MET A 1 -6.39 -28.68 -12.72
N GLN A 2 -5.23 -29.06 -12.68
CA GLN A 2 -4.18 -28.27 -12.14
C GLN A 2 -3.91 -27.04 -12.94
N ASP A 3 -4.18 -27.06 -14.18
CA ASP A 3 -3.91 -25.96 -15.04
C ASP A 3 -4.62 -24.71 -14.61
N THR A 4 -5.82 -24.88 -14.16
CA THR A 4 -6.60 -23.75 -13.75
C THR A 4 -5.98 -23.05 -12.58
N LEU A 5 -5.43 -23.81 -11.69
CA LEU A 5 -4.83 -23.24 -10.53
C LEU A 5 -3.62 -22.41 -10.85
N SER A 6 -2.79 -22.89 -11.76
CA SER A 6 -1.61 -22.14 -12.04
C SER A 6 -1.92 -20.84 -12.71
N ILE A 7 -2.98 -20.78 -13.46
CA ILE A 7 -3.34 -19.56 -14.09
C ILE A 7 -3.73 -18.51 -13.09
N ASN A 8 -4.46 -18.92 -12.07
CA ASN A 8 -4.93 -17.97 -11.09
C ASN A 8 -3.83 -17.32 -10.32
N ILE A 9 -2.78 -18.04 -10.08
CA ILE A 9 -1.73 -17.52 -9.25
C ILE A 9 -1.05 -16.33 -9.86
N GLN A 10 -1.02 -16.24 -11.18
CA GLN A 10 -0.25 -15.22 -11.78
C GLN A 10 -0.91 -13.90 -11.95
N THR A 11 -2.16 -13.79 -11.66
CA THR A 11 -2.87 -12.59 -12.01
C THR A 11 -3.19 -11.70 -10.84
N LYS A 12 -2.48 -11.88 -9.72
CA LYS A 12 -2.75 -11.04 -8.58
C LYS A 12 -2.35 -9.60 -8.88
N ILE A 13 -3.23 -8.67 -8.56
CA ILE A 13 -2.99 -7.27 -8.77
C ILE A 13 -1.94 -6.77 -7.81
N LYS A 14 -1.08 -5.87 -8.27
CA LYS A 14 -0.04 -5.28 -7.44
C LYS A 14 -0.36 -3.84 -7.14
N VAL A 15 -0.32 -3.47 -5.87
CA VAL A 15 -0.62 -2.11 -5.42
C VAL A 15 0.61 -1.54 -4.74
N ALA A 16 0.98 -0.31 -5.10
CA ALA A 16 2.07 0.39 -4.46
C ALA A 16 1.54 1.60 -3.71
N PHE A 17 1.87 1.68 -2.44
CA PHE A 17 1.54 2.82 -1.60
C PHE A 17 2.77 3.73 -1.54
N ILE A 18 2.62 4.97 -1.95
CA ILE A 18 3.75 5.86 -2.19
C ILE A 18 3.68 7.11 -1.31
N CYS A 19 4.79 7.44 -0.66
CA CYS A 19 4.94 8.75 -0.04
C CYS A 19 6.40 9.15 -0.21
N VAL A 20 6.76 10.35 0.25
CA VAL A 20 8.10 10.85 -0.06
C VAL A 20 9.21 10.00 0.54
N HIS A 21 9.13 9.75 1.84
CA HIS A 21 10.22 9.03 2.53
C HIS A 21 10.00 7.55 2.71
N ASN A 22 8.81 7.05 2.42
CA ASN A 22 8.48 5.65 2.64
C ASN A 22 8.83 5.22 4.07
N SER A 23 8.42 6.01 5.04
CA SER A 23 8.74 5.69 6.43
C SER A 23 7.55 5.63 7.37
N CYS A 24 6.42 6.20 7.00
CA CYS A 24 5.26 6.23 7.89
C CYS A 24 3.99 5.76 7.21
N ARG A 25 3.24 6.69 6.57
CA ARG A 25 1.91 6.35 6.03
C ARG A 25 1.94 5.22 5.01
N SER A 26 2.88 5.24 4.09
CA SER A 26 2.95 4.19 3.07
C SER A 26 3.35 2.85 3.67
N GLN A 27 4.18 2.86 4.71
CA GLN A 27 4.55 1.61 5.38
C GLN A 27 3.35 1.01 6.10
N ILE A 28 2.56 1.86 6.76
CA ILE A 28 1.34 1.41 7.43
C ILE A 28 0.40 0.80 6.41
N ALA A 29 0.24 1.47 5.27
CA ALA A 29 -0.67 0.98 4.22
C ALA A 29 -0.20 -0.36 3.67
N GLU A 30 1.11 -0.50 3.46
CA GLU A 30 1.64 -1.77 2.98
C GLU A 30 1.34 -2.89 3.97
N ALA A 31 1.57 -2.64 5.25
CA ALA A 31 1.33 -3.66 6.28
C ALA A 31 -0.15 -4.04 6.36
N LEU A 32 -1.03 -3.04 6.33
CA LEU A 32 -2.46 -3.33 6.42
C LEU A 32 -2.98 -3.99 5.14
N GLY A 33 -2.43 -3.63 3.99
CA GLY A 33 -2.78 -4.31 2.75
C GLY A 33 -2.42 -5.78 2.82
N ARG A 34 -1.23 -6.07 3.35
CA ARG A 34 -0.79 -7.44 3.49
C ARG A 34 -1.64 -8.19 4.52
N HIS A 35 -2.05 -7.49 5.57
CA HIS A 35 -2.84 -8.09 6.64
C HIS A 35 -4.28 -8.38 6.21
N TYR A 36 -4.92 -7.45 5.52
CA TYR A 36 -6.34 -7.57 5.20
C TYR A 36 -6.65 -8.02 3.79
N ALA A 37 -5.72 -7.87 2.86
CA ALA A 37 -6.05 -8.02 1.45
C ALA A 37 -5.06 -8.86 0.67
N SER A 38 -4.24 -9.66 1.34
CA SER A 38 -3.22 -10.45 0.64
C SER A 38 -3.82 -11.45 -0.33
N ASP A 39 -5.08 -11.80 -0.16
CA ASP A 39 -5.77 -12.69 -1.07
C ASP A 39 -6.28 -11.96 -2.32
N VAL A 40 -6.23 -10.64 -2.33
CA VAL A 40 -6.74 -9.86 -3.44
C VAL A 40 -5.62 -9.14 -4.19
N PHE A 41 -4.66 -8.56 -3.47
CA PHE A 41 -3.56 -7.87 -4.13
C PHE A 41 -2.26 -8.04 -3.36
N GLU A 42 -1.16 -7.85 -4.10
CA GLU A 42 0.16 -7.80 -3.48
C GLU A 42 0.45 -6.37 -3.10
N SER A 43 0.95 -6.17 -1.91
CA SER A 43 1.12 -4.85 -1.31
C SER A 43 2.59 -4.45 -1.31
N TYR A 44 2.88 -3.27 -1.85
CA TYR A 44 4.23 -2.71 -1.88
C TYR A 44 4.17 -1.27 -1.40
N SER A 45 5.31 -0.73 -0.97
CA SER A 45 5.40 0.69 -0.68
C SER A 45 6.78 1.18 -1.09
N ALA A 46 6.89 2.47 -1.39
CA ALA A 46 8.16 3.05 -1.81
C ALA A 46 8.08 4.56 -1.71
N GLY A 47 9.21 5.22 -1.86
CA GLY A 47 9.28 6.67 -1.85
C GLY A 47 10.35 7.20 -2.78
N THR A 48 10.43 8.51 -2.89
CA THR A 48 11.48 9.16 -3.68
C THR A 48 12.77 9.25 -2.90
N GLU A 49 12.68 9.18 -1.58
CA GLU A 49 13.83 9.20 -0.70
C GLU A 49 13.63 8.11 0.32
N THR A 50 14.71 7.66 0.94
CA THR A 50 14.59 6.66 1.99
C THR A 50 15.02 7.25 3.33
N LYS A 51 14.60 6.59 4.39
CA LYS A 51 15.05 6.87 5.73
C LYS A 51 15.76 5.64 6.28
N PRO A 52 16.69 5.80 7.22
CA PRO A 52 17.37 4.63 7.76
C PRO A 52 16.45 3.64 8.46
N GLN A 53 15.34 4.15 8.99
CA GLN A 53 14.38 3.30 9.71
C GLN A 53 12.98 3.70 9.37
N ILE A 54 12.06 2.77 9.52
CA ILE A 54 10.64 3.07 9.48
C ILE A 54 10.36 3.95 10.70
N ASN A 55 9.38 4.86 10.58
CA ASN A 55 8.99 5.71 11.69
C ASN A 55 8.68 4.83 12.91
N GLN A 56 9.37 5.08 14.01
CA GLN A 56 9.27 4.19 15.18
C GLN A 56 7.93 4.29 15.89
N ASP A 57 7.26 5.43 15.80
CA ASP A 57 5.92 5.52 16.35
C ASP A 57 4.96 4.68 15.53
N ALA A 58 5.17 4.63 14.22
CA ALA A 58 4.35 3.77 13.37
C ALA A 58 4.58 2.31 13.71
N VAL A 59 5.84 1.92 13.90
CA VAL A 59 6.18 0.55 14.27
C VAL A 59 5.48 0.17 15.58
N ARG A 60 5.56 1.07 16.56
CA ARG A 60 4.95 0.82 17.87
C ARG A 60 3.43 0.71 17.78
N MET A 61 2.82 1.64 17.05
CA MET A 61 1.35 1.64 16.92
C MET A 61 0.85 0.38 16.22
N MET A 62 1.53 -0.04 15.17
CA MET A 62 1.10 -1.22 14.43
C MET A 62 1.23 -2.48 15.30
N LYS A 63 2.24 -2.52 16.12
CA LYS A 63 2.41 -3.64 17.01
C LYS A 63 1.34 -3.65 18.10
N GLU A 64 1.04 -2.48 18.68
CA GLU A 64 0.04 -2.39 19.74
C GLU A 64 -1.37 -2.65 19.25
N ILE A 65 -1.73 -2.12 18.08
CA ILE A 65 -3.09 -2.23 17.60
C ILE A 65 -3.35 -3.57 16.92
N TYR A 66 -2.42 -4.04 16.11
CA TYR A 66 -2.65 -5.22 15.28
C TYR A 66 -1.73 -6.40 15.57
N GLY A 67 -0.74 -6.22 16.43
CA GLY A 67 0.24 -7.26 16.67
C GLY A 67 1.20 -7.46 15.51
N LEU A 68 1.32 -6.47 14.63
CA LEU A 68 2.17 -6.58 13.44
C LEU A 68 3.49 -5.86 13.66
N ASP A 69 4.59 -6.58 13.42
CA ASP A 69 5.91 -6.00 13.52
C ASP A 69 6.41 -5.68 12.12
N MET A 70 6.27 -4.42 11.73
CA MET A 70 6.62 -4.02 10.37
C MET A 70 8.10 -4.19 10.07
N GLU A 71 8.93 -4.14 11.09
CA GLU A 71 10.37 -4.23 10.86
C GLU A 71 10.84 -5.62 10.48
N GLU A 72 10.00 -6.63 10.71
CA GLU A 72 10.36 -7.99 10.32
C GLU A 72 10.33 -8.18 8.81
N THR A 73 9.48 -7.45 8.11
CA THR A 73 9.28 -7.71 6.68
C THR A 73 9.38 -6.47 5.81
N GLN A 74 9.52 -5.29 6.39
CA GLN A 74 9.48 -4.06 5.63
C GLN A 74 10.68 -3.17 5.95
N HIS A 75 11.01 -2.31 5.00
CA HIS A 75 12.05 -1.31 5.20
C HIS A 75 11.76 -0.16 4.24
N SER A 76 12.37 0.99 4.50
CA SER A 76 12.22 2.15 3.64
C SER A 76 12.96 1.89 2.33
N LYS A 77 12.32 2.17 1.19
CA LYS A 77 12.92 1.83 -0.10
C LYS A 77 12.48 2.81 -1.17
N LEU A 78 13.20 2.78 -2.27
CA LEU A 78 12.95 3.68 -3.38
C LEU A 78 11.98 3.08 -4.38
N LEU A 79 11.43 3.94 -5.23
CA LEU A 79 10.53 3.51 -6.28
C LEU A 79 11.17 2.46 -7.19
N THR A 80 12.47 2.56 -7.38
CA THR A 80 13.16 1.61 -8.26
C THR A 80 13.33 0.25 -7.64
N ASP A 81 13.02 0.12 -6.36
CA ASP A 81 13.19 -1.14 -5.65
C ASP A 81 11.95 -2.02 -5.66
N ILE A 82 10.86 -1.54 -6.25
CA ILE A 82 9.63 -2.34 -6.31
C ILE A 82 9.34 -2.70 -7.76
N PRO A 83 8.55 -3.76 -7.99
CA PRO A 83 8.23 -4.16 -9.37
C PRO A 83 7.22 -3.20 -9.99
N GLU A 84 6.93 -3.43 -11.26
CA GLU A 84 5.82 -2.71 -11.90
C GLU A 84 4.53 -3.04 -11.18
N VAL A 85 3.67 -2.06 -11.03
CA VAL A 85 2.44 -2.26 -10.28
C VAL A 85 1.24 -1.85 -11.12
N ASP A 86 0.08 -2.33 -10.70
CA ASP A 86 -1.17 -2.04 -11.41
C ASP A 86 -1.85 -0.80 -10.85
N ILE A 87 -1.74 -0.57 -9.56
CA ILE A 87 -2.40 0.53 -8.89
C ILE A 87 -1.37 1.30 -8.08
N VAL A 88 -1.41 2.62 -8.18
CA VAL A 88 -0.56 3.50 -7.37
C VAL A 88 -1.46 4.32 -6.46
N ILE A 89 -1.20 4.23 -5.16
CA ILE A 89 -1.92 5.01 -4.17
C ILE A 89 -0.92 5.96 -3.50
N THR A 90 -1.12 7.26 -3.68
CA THR A 90 -0.28 8.23 -2.99
C THR A 90 -0.96 8.63 -1.68
N MET A 91 -0.16 9.00 -0.71
CA MET A 91 -0.65 9.15 0.65
C MET A 91 -0.79 10.63 1.06
N GLY A 92 -0.95 11.51 0.09
CA GLY A 92 -1.12 12.91 0.42
C GLY A 92 0.16 13.71 0.34
N CYS A 93 1.07 13.33 -0.54
CA CYS A 93 2.35 14.03 -0.64
C CYS A 93 2.31 15.17 -1.63
N ASN A 94 1.14 15.53 -2.09
CA ASN A 94 0.98 16.69 -2.96
C ASN A 94 1.77 16.57 -4.25
N VAL A 95 2.38 17.67 -4.64
CA VAL A 95 3.09 17.71 -5.90
C VAL A 95 4.39 16.93 -5.88
N GLU A 96 4.83 16.57 -4.70
CA GLU A 96 6.11 15.88 -4.60
C GLU A 96 6.02 14.40 -4.96
N CYS A 97 4.85 13.88 -5.11
CA CYS A 97 4.71 12.47 -5.46
C CYS A 97 5.07 12.27 -6.92
N PRO A 98 5.97 11.33 -7.19
CA PRO A 98 6.42 11.11 -8.56
C PRO A 98 5.36 10.38 -9.36
N TRP A 99 5.49 10.47 -10.67
CA TRP A 99 4.62 9.71 -11.55
C TRP A 99 5.19 8.30 -11.73
N LEU A 100 4.34 7.30 -11.57
CA LEU A 100 4.68 5.92 -11.83
C LEU A 100 3.67 5.35 -12.80
N PRO A 101 4.10 4.57 -13.78
CA PRO A 101 3.14 3.95 -14.69
C PRO A 101 2.21 3.02 -13.93
N SER A 102 0.93 3.12 -14.20
CA SER A 102 -0.04 2.25 -13.55
C SER A 102 -1.34 2.29 -14.34
N ARG A 103 -2.22 1.35 -14.05
CA ARG A 103 -3.54 1.34 -14.68
C ARG A 103 -4.53 2.18 -13.90
N HIS A 104 -4.27 2.42 -12.64
CA HIS A 104 -5.13 3.24 -11.80
C HIS A 104 -4.29 3.95 -10.78
N ARG A 105 -4.58 5.21 -10.54
CA ARG A 105 -3.83 6.01 -9.57
C ARG A 105 -4.82 6.87 -8.80
N GLU A 106 -4.64 6.94 -7.49
CA GLU A 106 -5.45 7.85 -6.68
C GLU A 106 -4.65 8.32 -5.48
N ASP A 107 -5.05 9.46 -4.93
CA ASP A 107 -4.38 10.04 -3.76
C ASP A 107 -5.33 9.95 -2.58
N TRP A 108 -4.84 9.44 -1.46
CA TRP A 108 -5.70 9.31 -0.28
C TRP A 108 -5.70 10.57 0.59
N GLY A 109 -4.83 11.53 0.33
CA GLY A 109 -4.88 12.85 0.98
C GLY A 109 -4.76 12.83 2.48
N LEU A 110 -3.90 11.97 3.01
CA LEU A 110 -3.78 11.81 4.45
C LEU A 110 -2.77 12.78 5.04
N ASP A 111 -3.07 13.32 6.21
CA ASP A 111 -2.11 14.13 6.93
C ASP A 111 -1.03 13.24 7.52
N ASP A 112 0.18 13.79 7.62
CA ASP A 112 1.30 13.07 8.21
C ASP A 112 1.21 13.17 9.73
N PRO A 113 1.07 12.05 10.45
CA PRO A 113 0.92 12.12 11.90
C PRO A 113 2.24 12.23 12.64
N THR A 114 3.36 12.26 11.94
CA THR A 114 4.67 12.30 12.56
C THR A 114 4.78 13.48 13.51
N GLY A 115 5.12 13.22 14.76
CA GLY A 115 5.31 14.26 15.76
C GLY A 115 4.03 14.83 16.34
N LYS A 116 2.87 14.28 16.00
CA LYS A 116 1.61 14.87 16.45
C LYS A 116 0.93 14.11 17.59
N GLY A 117 1.58 13.10 18.11
CA GLY A 117 1.03 12.38 19.26
C GLY A 117 0.27 11.13 18.89
N ASP A 118 0.04 10.30 19.89
CA ASP A 118 -0.55 8.98 19.67
C ASP A 118 -1.96 9.03 19.12
N GLU A 119 -2.76 9.99 19.55
CA GLU A 119 -4.13 10.06 19.06
C GLU A 119 -4.19 10.31 17.57
N GLU A 120 -3.33 11.19 17.07
CA GLU A 120 -3.29 11.45 15.64
C GLU A 120 -2.78 10.24 14.87
N PHE A 121 -1.82 9.53 15.46
CA PHE A 121 -1.33 8.31 14.83
C PHE A 121 -2.45 7.28 14.75
N ILE A 122 -3.16 7.07 15.85
CA ILE A 122 -4.23 6.08 15.87
C ILE A 122 -5.30 6.46 14.84
N ARG A 123 -5.65 7.73 14.77
CA ARG A 123 -6.63 8.18 13.80
C ARG A 123 -6.17 7.90 12.38
N THR A 124 -4.93 8.22 12.06
CA THR A 124 -4.39 8.01 10.72
C THR A 124 -4.36 6.52 10.40
N VAL A 125 -3.93 5.69 11.34
CA VAL A 125 -3.89 4.25 11.13
C VAL A 125 -5.28 3.70 10.83
N LYS A 126 -6.29 4.18 11.58
CA LYS A 126 -7.66 3.70 11.36
C LYS A 126 -8.22 4.15 10.03
N ILE A 127 -7.87 5.35 9.58
CA ILE A 127 -8.31 5.80 8.27
C ILE A 127 -7.66 4.94 7.19
N ILE A 128 -6.38 4.63 7.33
CA ILE A 128 -5.70 3.79 6.36
C ILE A 128 -6.32 2.40 6.33
N GLU A 129 -6.65 1.87 7.50
CA GLU A 129 -7.30 0.57 7.57
C GLU A 129 -8.59 0.56 6.76
N GLN A 130 -9.43 1.57 6.95
CA GLN A 130 -10.68 1.66 6.23
C GLN A 130 -10.45 1.77 4.73
N LYS A 131 -9.48 2.58 4.33
CA LYS A 131 -9.23 2.76 2.92
C LYS A 131 -8.66 1.50 2.27
N VAL A 132 -7.87 0.74 3.00
CA VAL A 132 -7.35 -0.52 2.49
C VAL A 132 -8.49 -1.51 2.27
N ILE A 133 -9.41 -1.59 3.22
CA ILE A 133 -10.54 -2.49 3.10
C ILE A 133 -11.44 -2.05 1.94
N GLU A 134 -11.67 -0.75 1.79
CA GLU A 134 -12.45 -0.24 0.67
C GLU A 134 -11.77 -0.55 -0.66
N LEU A 135 -10.46 -0.38 -0.72
CA LEU A 135 -9.72 -0.68 -1.94
C LEU A 135 -9.86 -2.16 -2.30
N LYS A 136 -9.73 -3.02 -1.31
CA LYS A 136 -9.91 -4.45 -1.52
C LYS A 136 -11.28 -4.73 -2.15
N ASN A 137 -12.33 -4.15 -1.57
CA ASN A 137 -13.68 -4.38 -2.05
C ASN A 137 -13.90 -3.82 -3.44
N ARG A 138 -13.32 -2.67 -3.75
CA ARG A 138 -13.46 -2.08 -5.08
C ARG A 138 -12.75 -2.92 -6.12
N ILE A 139 -11.65 -3.56 -5.76
CA ILE A 139 -10.96 -4.46 -6.68
C ILE A 139 -11.80 -5.71 -6.91
N ILE A 140 -12.35 -6.28 -5.83
CA ILE A 140 -13.18 -7.47 -5.95
C ILE A 140 -14.38 -7.21 -6.84
N SER A 141 -15.00 -6.03 -6.73
CA SER A 141 -16.18 -5.73 -7.51
C SER A 141 -15.87 -5.14 -8.88
N ASN A 142 -14.59 -5.09 -9.25
CA ASN A 142 -14.15 -4.59 -10.56
C ASN A 142 -14.50 -3.13 -10.79
N GLU A 143 -14.52 -2.33 -9.74
CA GLU A 143 -14.84 -0.91 -9.88
C GLU A 143 -13.69 -0.08 -10.38
N ILE A 144 -12.47 -0.48 -10.09
CA ILE A 144 -11.31 0.29 -10.53
C ILE A 144 -10.50 -0.46 -11.56
N ILE A 145 -10.26 -1.73 -11.31
CA ILE A 145 -9.47 -2.55 -12.22
C ILE A 145 -10.06 -3.94 -12.16
N SER A 146 -10.25 -4.56 -13.30
CA SER A 146 -10.72 -5.93 -13.29
C SER A 146 -9.65 -6.80 -13.93
N SER A 147 -9.57 -8.02 -13.49
CA SER A 147 -8.62 -8.94 -14.07
C SER A 147 -8.87 -9.13 -15.54
N GLU A 148 -10.07 -8.86 -16.00
CA GLU A 148 -10.37 -8.99 -17.39
C GLU A 148 -9.78 -7.88 -18.21
N LEU A 149 -9.49 -6.76 -17.61
CA LEU A 149 -8.86 -5.69 -18.33
C LEU A 149 -7.52 -6.08 -18.86
N CYS A 150 -6.85 -6.95 -18.19
CA CYS A 150 -5.58 -7.41 -18.66
C CYS A 150 -5.73 -8.12 -19.97
N GLU A 151 -6.80 -8.86 -20.11
CA GLU A 151 -7.02 -9.57 -21.34
C GLU A 151 -7.42 -8.64 -22.45
N LYS A 152 -8.18 -7.65 -22.14
CA LYS A 152 -8.58 -6.72 -23.17
C LYS A 152 -7.45 -5.89 -23.67
N ALA A 153 -6.47 -5.70 -22.89
CA ALA A 153 -5.34 -4.89 -23.30
C ALA A 153 -4.49 -5.58 -24.34
N LYS A 154 -4.74 -6.81 -24.61
CA LYS A 154 -3.96 -7.49 -25.64
C LYS A 154 -4.27 -7.00 -27.06
#